data_bfa8ad80bda74114b9550b120c1c5427
#
_entry.id   bfa8ad80bda74114b9550b120c1c5427
#
_cell.length_a   1.000
_cell.length_b   1.000
_cell.length_c   1.000
_cell.angle_alpha   90.00
_cell.angle_beta   90.00
_cell.angle_gamma   90.00
#
_symmetry.space_group_name_H-M   'P 1'
#
loop_
_entity.id
_entity.type
_entity.pdbx_description
1 polymer ?
#
loop_
_entity_poly.entity_id
_entity_poly.type
_entity_poly.pdbx_seq_one_letter_code
_entity_poly.pdbx_strand_id
1 'polypeptide(L)'
;MAIVRGNVARILYKEIVAGDIRKINAESNDADTGGGARDFRFGSYPNIASIVQRMFPVPTQETRRRNGAQVPTTIYSGTFYWTDSQGFVRSAPAFFEPPTDARSSEGRIARVHEQPCLADNQMPPLSATNRVFLLLTQLDDDTVWPQYIDEQTIRNTGSRNPVAHQMLGCIDAPRRHDHAVIGFCDFSNGGNYCNSR
;
A
#
# COMPACT_ATOMS: atom_id res chain seq x y z
N MET A 1 -17.91 13.45 -3.01
CA MET A 1 -16.44 13.41 -2.79
C MET A 1 -16.18 14.15 -1.49
N ALA A 2 -15.90 13.42 -0.39
CA ALA A 2 -15.57 14.07 0.88
C ALA A 2 -14.20 14.75 0.71
N ILE A 3 -14.14 16.04 1.03
CA ILE A 3 -12.88 16.77 1.04
C ILE A 3 -12.14 16.32 2.30
N VAL A 4 -11.11 15.53 2.15
CA VAL A 4 -10.15 15.24 3.22
C VAL A 4 -9.51 16.57 3.58
N ARG A 5 -9.80 17.08 4.77
CA ARG A 5 -9.23 18.34 5.27
C ARG A 5 -7.95 18.03 6.02
N GLY A 6 -6.82 18.32 5.43
CA GLY A 6 -5.50 18.18 6.02
C GLY A 6 -4.44 18.34 4.96
N ASN A 7 -3.23 18.70 5.36
CA ASN A 7 -2.09 18.72 4.45
C ASN A 7 -1.51 17.31 4.34
N VAL A 8 -1.13 16.93 3.14
CA VAL A 8 -0.45 15.68 2.92
C VAL A 8 0.96 15.75 3.51
N ALA A 9 1.21 14.92 4.51
CA ALA A 9 2.54 14.80 5.11
C ALA A 9 3.39 13.75 4.38
N ARG A 10 2.79 12.59 4.04
CA ARG A 10 3.50 11.48 3.41
C ARG A 10 2.58 10.68 2.50
N ILE A 11 3.18 10.03 1.49
CA ILE A 11 2.49 9.06 0.65
C ILE A 11 3.40 7.86 0.45
N LEU A 12 2.88 6.68 0.72
CA LEU A 12 3.44 5.40 0.29
C LEU A 12 2.57 4.87 -0.84
N TYR A 13 3.16 4.48 -1.97
CA TYR A 13 2.41 3.99 -3.12
C TYR A 13 2.96 2.67 -3.65
N LYS A 14 2.05 1.88 -4.22
CA LYS A 14 2.34 0.59 -4.83
C LYS A 14 1.48 0.38 -6.08
N GLU A 15 2.11 -0.03 -7.18
CA GLU A 15 1.39 -0.51 -8.37
C GLU A 15 0.64 -1.80 -8.02
N ILE A 16 -0.64 -1.84 -8.40
CA ILE A 16 -1.49 -3.02 -8.24
C ILE A 16 -1.34 -3.90 -9.48
N VAL A 17 -1.06 -5.16 -9.25
CA VAL A 17 -0.93 -6.18 -10.30
C VAL A 17 -2.06 -7.22 -10.18
N ALA A 18 -2.27 -8.01 -11.22
CA ALA A 18 -3.35 -9.01 -11.25
C ALA A 18 -3.36 -9.97 -10.04
N GLY A 19 -2.17 -10.31 -9.53
CA GLY A 19 -2.04 -11.12 -8.31
C GLY A 19 -2.57 -10.44 -7.05
N ASP A 20 -2.60 -9.11 -7.00
CA ASP A 20 -3.12 -8.36 -5.85
C ASP A 20 -4.65 -8.38 -5.84
N ILE A 21 -5.31 -8.33 -7.02
CA ILE A 21 -6.78 -8.39 -7.14
C ILE A 21 -7.32 -9.71 -6.56
N ARG A 22 -6.69 -10.83 -6.91
CA ARG A 22 -7.08 -12.14 -6.37
C ARG A 22 -7.03 -12.18 -4.84
N LYS A 23 -6.11 -11.46 -4.24
CA LYS A 23 -5.99 -11.37 -2.78
C LYS A 23 -7.06 -10.51 -2.13
N ILE A 24 -7.48 -9.42 -2.78
CA ILE A 24 -8.59 -8.58 -2.31
C ILE A 24 -9.89 -9.39 -2.31
N ASN A 25 -10.17 -10.12 -3.40
CA ASN A 25 -11.40 -10.87 -3.57
C ASN A 25 -11.44 -12.18 -2.77
N ALA A 26 -10.37 -12.47 -2.04
CA ALA A 26 -10.25 -13.72 -1.29
C ALA A 26 -10.44 -14.99 -2.16
N GLU A 27 -10.16 -14.91 -3.46
CA GLU A 27 -10.12 -16.02 -4.40
C GLU A 27 -8.96 -16.96 -4.05
N SER A 28 -9.13 -17.74 -3.01
CA SER A 28 -8.02 -18.31 -2.24
C SER A 28 -7.76 -19.79 -2.47
N ASN A 29 -8.35 -20.43 -3.45
CA ASN A 29 -8.20 -21.86 -3.64
C ASN A 29 -7.24 -22.26 -4.77
N ASP A 30 -6.50 -21.34 -5.34
CA ASP A 30 -5.42 -21.67 -6.25
C ASP A 30 -4.23 -22.25 -5.48
N ALA A 31 -4.03 -23.55 -5.63
CA ALA A 31 -2.86 -24.25 -5.11
C ALA A 31 -1.53 -23.65 -5.60
N ASP A 32 -1.55 -22.92 -6.70
CA ASP A 32 -0.39 -22.28 -7.32
C ASP A 32 0.06 -20.98 -6.63
N THR A 33 -0.73 -20.38 -5.74
CA THR A 33 -0.37 -19.12 -5.08
C THR A 33 0.22 -19.30 -3.68
N GLY A 34 0.55 -20.51 -3.27
CA GLY A 34 1.27 -20.73 -1.99
C GLY A 34 0.46 -20.36 -0.76
N GLY A 35 -0.77 -20.89 -0.67
CA GLY A 35 -1.54 -20.91 0.56
C GLY A 35 -1.99 -19.54 1.08
N GLY A 36 -3.10 -19.04 0.58
CA GLY A 36 -3.99 -18.14 1.33
C GLY A 36 -3.46 -16.79 1.82
N ALA A 37 -2.31 -16.33 1.33
CA ALA A 37 -1.78 -15.04 1.74
C ALA A 37 -2.62 -13.89 1.13
N ARG A 38 -3.47 -13.31 1.95
CA ARG A 38 -4.35 -12.18 1.62
C ARG A 38 -3.68 -10.88 1.99
N ASP A 39 -2.54 -10.61 1.35
CA ASP A 39 -1.66 -9.49 1.67
C ASP A 39 -1.23 -8.72 0.41
N PHE A 40 -1.02 -7.42 0.55
CA PHE A 40 -0.29 -6.62 -0.44
C PHE A 40 1.18 -6.59 -0.07
N ARG A 41 2.03 -7.06 -0.98
CA ARG A 41 3.47 -7.13 -0.78
C ARG A 41 4.15 -5.85 -1.23
N PHE A 42 5.04 -5.38 -0.39
CA PHE A 42 5.92 -4.26 -0.66
C PHE A 42 7.36 -4.78 -0.64
N GLY A 43 7.93 -4.93 -1.82
CA GLY A 43 9.37 -5.22 -1.97
C GLY A 43 10.21 -4.04 -1.50
N SER A 44 11.52 -4.29 -1.35
CA SER A 44 12.47 -3.23 -0.93
C SER A 44 12.14 -2.61 0.44
N TYR A 45 11.59 -3.41 1.35
CA TYR A 45 11.19 -2.97 2.69
C TYR A 45 12.24 -2.13 3.42
N PRO A 46 13.55 -2.46 3.41
CA PRO A 46 14.55 -1.63 4.08
C PRO A 46 14.50 -0.15 3.69
N ASN A 47 14.15 0.12 2.43
CA ASN A 47 14.08 1.49 1.91
C ASN A 47 12.79 2.23 2.31
N ILE A 48 11.71 1.50 2.60
CA ILE A 48 10.40 2.09 2.97
C ILE A 48 10.08 1.96 4.47
N ALA A 49 10.94 1.30 5.25
CA ALA A 49 10.67 0.97 6.66
C ALA A 49 10.33 2.19 7.51
N SER A 50 11.04 3.30 7.31
CA SER A 50 10.81 4.54 8.08
C SER A 50 9.42 5.13 7.83
N ILE A 51 8.92 5.06 6.61
CA ILE A 51 7.57 5.54 6.24
C ILE A 51 6.51 4.59 6.78
N VAL A 52 6.72 3.28 6.64
CA VAL A 52 5.82 2.26 7.18
C VAL A 52 5.66 2.43 8.69
N GLN A 53 6.75 2.60 9.45
CA GLN A 53 6.69 2.77 10.91
C GLN A 53 5.95 4.04 11.34
N ARG A 54 5.92 5.07 10.51
CA ARG A 54 5.14 6.29 10.78
C ARG A 54 3.65 6.11 10.49
N MET A 55 3.30 5.34 9.46
CA MET A 55 1.90 5.05 9.10
C MET A 55 1.29 3.96 9.99
N PHE A 56 2.13 3.08 10.53
CA PHE A 56 1.74 1.97 11.41
C PHE A 56 2.60 2.03 12.69
N PRO A 57 2.33 3.00 13.59
CA PRO A 57 3.26 3.35 14.67
C PRO A 57 3.27 2.37 15.86
N VAL A 58 2.29 1.47 15.95
CA VAL A 58 2.13 0.62 17.14
C VAL A 58 2.69 -0.78 16.89
N PRO A 59 3.87 -1.15 17.43
CA PRO A 59 4.37 -2.51 17.36
C PRO A 59 3.55 -3.42 18.26
N THR A 60 3.12 -4.56 17.75
CA THR A 60 2.35 -5.57 18.45
C THR A 60 3.01 -6.93 18.26
N GLN A 61 3.05 -7.75 19.29
CA GLN A 61 3.53 -9.12 19.20
C GLN A 61 2.35 -10.07 18.98
N GLU A 62 2.37 -10.84 17.90
CA GLU A 62 1.44 -11.92 17.64
C GLU A 62 2.18 -13.26 17.61
N THR A 63 1.54 -14.30 18.11
CA THR A 63 2.04 -15.67 17.93
C THR A 63 1.43 -16.27 16.68
N ARG A 64 2.29 -16.64 15.72
CA ARG A 64 1.86 -17.22 14.46
C ARG A 64 2.40 -18.62 14.28
N ARG A 65 1.60 -19.47 13.64
CA ARG A 65 2.03 -20.82 13.28
C ARG A 65 2.85 -20.77 11.98
N ARG A 66 4.12 -21.15 12.05
CA ARG A 66 5.02 -21.28 10.88
C ARG A 66 5.67 -22.67 10.92
N ASN A 67 5.54 -23.42 9.83
CA ASN A 67 6.09 -24.77 9.71
C ASN A 67 5.75 -25.67 10.91
N GLY A 68 4.51 -25.57 11.44
CA GLY A 68 4.05 -26.32 12.58
C GLY A 68 4.41 -25.75 13.96
N ALA A 69 5.37 -24.85 14.05
CA ALA A 69 5.79 -24.19 15.28
C ALA A 69 5.05 -22.86 15.53
N GLN A 70 4.85 -22.51 16.78
CA GLN A 70 4.38 -21.17 17.17
C GLN A 70 5.59 -20.23 17.28
N VAL A 71 5.58 -19.15 16.46
CA VAL A 71 6.68 -18.20 16.39
C VAL A 71 6.18 -16.80 16.73
N PRO A 72 6.78 -16.11 17.72
CA PRO A 72 6.50 -14.70 17.97
C PRO A 72 6.81 -13.88 16.69
N THR A 73 5.88 -13.03 16.32
CA THR A 73 6.01 -12.19 15.12
C THR A 73 5.63 -10.76 15.47
N THR A 74 6.55 -9.83 15.26
CA THR A 74 6.23 -8.41 15.38
C THR A 74 5.42 -7.98 14.17
N ILE A 75 4.30 -7.31 14.41
CA ILE A 75 3.51 -6.61 13.41
C ILE A 75 3.39 -5.15 13.82
N TYR A 76 3.17 -4.28 12.85
CA TYR A 76 2.89 -2.87 13.11
C TYR A 76 1.42 -2.60 12.82
N SER A 77 0.72 -1.95 13.75
CA SER A 77 -0.68 -1.58 13.55
C SER A 77 -0.83 -0.06 13.40
N GLY A 78 -1.79 0.30 12.59
CA GLY A 78 -2.26 1.66 12.34
C GLY A 78 -3.76 1.65 12.13
N THR A 79 -4.30 2.75 11.63
CA THR A 79 -5.73 2.87 11.31
C THR A 79 -5.89 3.44 9.92
N PHE A 80 -6.68 2.76 9.09
CA PHE A 80 -7.13 3.31 7.82
C PHE A 80 -8.43 4.06 8.00
N TYR A 81 -8.53 5.21 7.33
CA TYR A 81 -9.72 6.05 7.26
C TYR A 81 -10.21 6.11 5.83
N TRP A 82 -11.51 6.12 5.63
CA TRP A 82 -12.13 6.28 4.31
C TRP A 82 -13.50 6.92 4.42
N THR A 83 -14.03 7.38 3.32
CA THR A 83 -15.41 7.87 3.23
C THR A 83 -16.27 6.81 2.58
N ASP A 84 -17.34 6.41 3.24
CA ASP A 84 -18.30 5.46 2.68
C ASP A 84 -19.17 6.09 1.57
N SER A 85 -20.00 5.27 0.92
CA SER A 85 -20.89 5.72 -0.15
C SER A 85 -21.94 6.75 0.29
N GLN A 86 -22.17 6.89 1.60
CA GLN A 86 -23.09 7.87 2.18
C GLN A 86 -22.38 9.16 2.60
N GLY A 87 -21.05 9.24 2.41
CA GLY A 87 -20.25 10.41 2.76
C GLY A 87 -19.76 10.45 4.21
N PHE A 88 -19.98 9.39 5.00
CA PHE A 88 -19.49 9.32 6.38
C PHE A 88 -18.05 8.81 6.43
N VAL A 89 -17.24 9.41 7.31
CA VAL A 89 -15.91 8.92 7.60
C VAL A 89 -16.00 7.64 8.43
N ARG A 90 -15.31 6.61 7.97
CA ARG A 90 -15.16 5.31 8.62
C ARG A 90 -13.69 5.06 8.92
N SER A 91 -13.43 4.14 9.84
CA SER A 91 -12.08 3.69 10.14
C SER A 91 -12.04 2.21 10.48
N ALA A 92 -10.89 1.57 10.22
CA ALA A 92 -10.62 0.19 10.63
C ALA A 92 -9.14 0.02 10.98
N PRO A 93 -8.80 -0.94 11.87
CA PRO A 93 -7.42 -1.31 12.12
C PRO A 93 -6.75 -1.84 10.85
N ALA A 94 -5.51 -1.43 10.62
CA ALA A 94 -4.68 -1.91 9.53
C ALA A 94 -3.37 -2.46 10.08
N PHE A 95 -2.84 -3.51 9.43
CA PHE A 95 -1.68 -4.23 9.93
C PHE A 95 -0.61 -4.33 8.86
N PHE A 96 0.61 -3.99 9.24
CA PHE A 96 1.79 -4.14 8.39
C PHE A 96 2.75 -5.16 9.03
N GLU A 97 3.08 -6.19 8.28
CA GLU A 97 4.04 -7.20 8.69
C GLU A 97 5.40 -6.91 8.06
N PRO A 98 6.45 -6.74 8.88
CA PRO A 98 7.81 -6.59 8.37
C PRO A 98 8.31 -7.88 7.72
N PRO A 99 9.45 -7.84 7.02
CA PRO A 99 10.09 -9.01 6.46
C PRO A 99 10.33 -10.10 7.50
N THR A 100 10.47 -11.31 7.01
CA THR A 100 10.87 -12.47 7.80
C THR A 100 12.16 -13.04 7.20
N ASP A 101 12.86 -13.91 7.93
CA ASP A 101 14.10 -14.55 7.46
C ASP A 101 13.94 -15.19 6.07
N ALA A 102 12.79 -15.83 5.82
CA ALA A 102 12.47 -16.42 4.52
C ALA A 102 12.16 -15.40 3.41
N ARG A 103 11.91 -14.13 3.75
CA ARG A 103 11.54 -13.04 2.83
C ARG A 103 12.12 -11.72 3.32
N SER A 104 13.43 -11.61 3.33
CA SER A 104 14.17 -10.52 3.97
C SER A 104 13.96 -9.13 3.37
N SER A 105 13.40 -9.04 2.17
CA SER A 105 13.17 -7.76 1.48
C SER A 105 11.71 -7.35 1.33
N GLU A 106 10.75 -8.22 1.71
CA GLU A 106 9.31 -7.97 1.53
C GLU A 106 8.60 -7.69 2.85
N GLY A 107 8.07 -6.47 3.01
CA GLY A 107 7.01 -6.21 3.98
C GLY A 107 5.63 -6.35 3.33
N ARG A 108 4.56 -6.39 4.13
CA ARG A 108 3.20 -6.57 3.60
C ARG A 108 2.12 -5.93 4.44
N ILE A 109 1.11 -5.36 3.79
CA ILE A 109 -0.17 -5.07 4.43
C ILE A 109 -0.94 -6.37 4.50
N ALA A 110 -1.24 -6.83 5.72
CA ALA A 110 -1.96 -8.07 5.95
C ALA A 110 -3.48 -7.88 5.92
N ARG A 111 -4.21 -8.96 5.65
CA ARG A 111 -5.68 -9.01 5.73
C ARG A 111 -6.38 -7.98 4.83
N VAL A 112 -5.86 -7.75 3.62
CA VAL A 112 -6.41 -6.74 2.70
C VAL A 112 -7.88 -7.01 2.34
N HIS A 113 -8.31 -8.27 2.32
CA HIS A 113 -9.69 -8.68 2.05
C HIS A 113 -10.68 -8.29 3.16
N GLU A 114 -10.18 -7.99 4.37
CA GLU A 114 -10.99 -7.52 5.51
C GLU A 114 -11.11 -5.99 5.55
N GLN A 115 -10.47 -5.29 4.59
CA GLN A 115 -10.41 -3.83 4.55
C GLN A 115 -11.43 -3.28 3.54
N PRO A 116 -12.57 -2.71 3.97
CA PRO A 116 -13.58 -2.20 3.04
C PRO A 116 -13.05 -1.11 2.09
N CYS A 117 -12.06 -0.32 2.56
CA CYS A 117 -11.41 0.71 1.75
C CYS A 117 -10.46 0.18 0.67
N LEU A 118 -10.14 -1.12 0.71
CA LEU A 118 -9.29 -1.80 -0.27
C LEU A 118 -10.08 -2.77 -1.16
N ALA A 119 -11.41 -2.81 -1.03
CA ALA A 119 -12.25 -3.67 -1.87
C ALA A 119 -12.07 -3.35 -3.36
N ASP A 120 -12.19 -4.35 -4.21
CA ASP A 120 -11.96 -4.24 -5.66
C ASP A 120 -12.90 -3.25 -6.36
N ASN A 121 -14.15 -3.12 -5.86
CA ASN A 121 -15.11 -2.16 -6.38
C ASN A 121 -14.73 -0.68 -6.13
N GLN A 122 -13.69 -0.43 -5.32
CA GLN A 122 -13.10 0.89 -5.13
C GLN A 122 -11.97 1.18 -6.14
N MET A 123 -11.56 0.18 -6.89
CA MET A 123 -10.40 0.25 -7.77
C MET A 123 -10.81 0.50 -9.23
N PRO A 124 -10.13 1.42 -9.94
CA PRO A 124 -10.28 1.54 -11.38
C PRO A 124 -9.94 0.22 -12.09
N PRO A 125 -10.57 -0.10 -13.23
CA PRO A 125 -10.25 -1.29 -13.99
C PRO A 125 -8.78 -1.35 -14.40
N LEU A 126 -8.13 -2.48 -14.15
CA LEU A 126 -6.77 -2.74 -14.66
C LEU A 126 -6.83 -2.97 -16.18
N SER A 127 -5.88 -2.39 -16.90
CA SER A 127 -5.66 -2.68 -18.31
C SER A 127 -4.17 -2.69 -18.66
N ALA A 128 -3.84 -3.22 -19.83
CA ALA A 128 -2.44 -3.21 -20.31
C ALA A 128 -1.90 -1.79 -20.53
N THR A 129 -2.79 -0.82 -20.74
CA THR A 129 -2.44 0.57 -21.06
C THR A 129 -2.69 1.56 -19.93
N ASN A 130 -3.30 1.11 -18.81
CA ASN A 130 -3.62 1.97 -17.68
C ASN A 130 -3.34 1.24 -16.37
N ARG A 131 -2.21 1.53 -15.76
CA ARG A 131 -1.82 0.98 -14.47
C ARG A 131 -2.63 1.61 -13.34
N VAL A 132 -2.84 0.87 -12.27
CA VAL A 132 -3.51 1.34 -11.06
C VAL A 132 -2.54 1.28 -9.89
N PHE A 133 -2.58 2.28 -9.04
CA PHE A 133 -1.76 2.39 -7.85
C PHE A 133 -2.63 2.48 -6.60
N LEU A 134 -2.25 1.76 -5.56
CA LEU A 134 -2.71 2.03 -4.21
C LEU A 134 -1.83 3.14 -3.62
N LEU A 135 -2.44 4.19 -3.14
CA LEU A 135 -1.82 5.24 -2.35
C LEU A 135 -2.25 5.10 -0.89
N LEU A 136 -1.31 5.09 0.03
CA LEU A 136 -1.54 5.31 1.44
C LEU A 136 -1.10 6.74 1.74
N THR A 137 -2.08 7.64 1.87
CA THR A 137 -1.84 9.06 2.13
C THR A 137 -1.95 9.34 3.62
N GLN A 138 -0.84 9.71 4.26
CA GLN A 138 -0.84 10.20 5.63
C GLN A 138 -0.95 11.72 5.65
N LEU A 139 -1.89 12.22 6.43
CA LEU A 139 -2.07 13.65 6.65
C LEU A 139 -1.23 14.15 7.83
N ASP A 140 -1.24 15.45 8.04
CA ASP A 140 -0.54 16.15 9.14
C ASP A 140 -1.12 15.86 10.53
N ASP A 141 -2.34 15.29 10.60
CA ASP A 141 -2.98 14.77 11.82
C ASP A 141 -2.70 13.27 12.06
N ASP A 142 -1.74 12.69 11.33
CA ASP A 142 -1.34 11.29 11.36
C ASP A 142 -2.42 10.28 10.89
N THR A 143 -3.56 10.74 10.37
CA THR A 143 -4.55 9.83 9.76
C THR A 143 -4.05 9.28 8.42
N VAL A 144 -4.29 7.98 8.15
CA VAL A 144 -3.89 7.32 6.90
C VAL A 144 -5.11 6.98 6.06
N TRP A 145 -5.13 7.50 4.82
CA TRP A 145 -6.22 7.39 3.86
C TRP A 145 -5.79 6.57 2.65
N PRO A 146 -6.19 5.29 2.55
CA PRO A 146 -5.96 4.50 1.35
C PRO A 146 -6.88 4.94 0.23
N GLN A 147 -6.35 4.99 -0.98
CA GLN A 147 -7.13 5.24 -2.20
C GLN A 147 -6.46 4.60 -3.41
N TYR A 148 -7.26 4.22 -4.39
CA TYR A 148 -6.74 3.82 -5.68
C TYR A 148 -6.76 4.99 -6.66
N ILE A 149 -5.73 5.05 -7.50
CA ILE A 149 -5.61 6.03 -8.58
C ILE A 149 -5.05 5.35 -9.82
N ASP A 150 -5.58 5.66 -10.98
CA ASP A 150 -5.03 5.19 -12.24
C ASP A 150 -3.92 6.10 -12.77
N GLU A 151 -3.07 5.53 -13.63
CA GLU A 151 -1.96 6.26 -14.24
C GLU A 151 -2.42 7.46 -15.05
N GLN A 152 -3.55 7.35 -15.77
CA GLN A 152 -4.09 8.44 -16.58
C GLN A 152 -4.43 9.65 -15.72
N THR A 153 -5.03 9.42 -14.55
CA THR A 153 -5.34 10.48 -13.57
C THR A 153 -4.07 11.12 -13.02
N ILE A 154 -3.04 10.31 -12.70
CA ILE A 154 -1.73 10.84 -12.26
C ILE A 154 -1.12 11.74 -13.35
N ARG A 155 -1.14 11.30 -14.61
CA ARG A 155 -0.59 12.07 -15.74
C ARG A 155 -1.34 13.38 -15.97
N ASN A 156 -2.66 13.35 -15.90
CA ASN A 156 -3.51 14.53 -16.07
C ASN A 156 -3.31 15.59 -14.98
N THR A 157 -2.91 15.17 -13.78
CA THR A 157 -2.69 16.06 -12.63
C THR A 157 -1.22 16.42 -12.42
N GLY A 158 -0.29 15.73 -13.08
CA GLY A 158 1.15 15.75 -12.82
C GLY A 158 1.82 17.12 -12.85
N SER A 159 1.37 18.03 -13.71
CA SER A 159 1.95 19.37 -13.81
C SER A 159 1.55 20.33 -12.66
N ARG A 160 0.52 19.99 -11.88
CA ARG A 160 -0.08 20.85 -10.84
C ARG A 160 -0.01 20.26 -9.44
N ASN A 161 0.37 19.00 -9.33
CA ASN A 161 0.39 18.28 -8.06
C ASN A 161 1.79 17.69 -7.80
N PRO A 162 2.49 18.12 -6.73
CA PRO A 162 3.85 17.65 -6.45
C PRO A 162 3.93 16.13 -6.22
N VAL A 163 2.87 15.52 -5.68
CA VAL A 163 2.79 14.06 -5.53
C VAL A 163 2.79 13.37 -6.88
N ALA A 164 1.87 13.79 -7.76
CA ALA A 164 1.77 13.22 -9.10
C ALA A 164 3.07 13.41 -9.89
N HIS A 165 3.73 14.57 -9.75
CA HIS A 165 5.03 14.83 -10.39
C HIS A 165 6.11 13.85 -9.92
N GLN A 166 6.22 13.60 -8.62
CA GLN A 166 7.19 12.64 -8.06
C GLN A 166 6.87 11.20 -8.46
N MET A 167 5.59 10.81 -8.44
CA MET A 167 5.15 9.49 -8.90
C MET A 167 5.49 9.28 -10.37
N LEU A 168 5.27 10.26 -11.24
CA LEU A 168 5.61 10.15 -12.66
C LEU A 168 7.10 9.93 -12.87
N GLY A 169 7.97 10.59 -12.11
CA GLY A 169 9.40 10.34 -12.14
C GLY A 169 9.79 8.89 -11.81
N CYS A 170 8.97 8.19 -11.00
CA CYS A 170 9.12 6.77 -10.71
C CYS A 170 8.49 5.88 -11.79
N ILE A 171 7.30 6.23 -12.23
CA ILE A 171 6.52 5.49 -13.23
C ILE A 171 7.25 5.43 -14.58
N ASP A 172 7.89 6.53 -14.98
CA ASP A 172 8.59 6.68 -16.26
C ASP A 172 10.06 6.24 -16.22
N ALA A 173 10.59 5.94 -15.02
CA ALA A 173 11.95 5.44 -14.89
C ALA A 173 12.10 4.06 -15.57
N PRO A 174 13.27 3.77 -16.18
CA PRO A 174 13.53 2.46 -16.77
C PRO A 174 13.37 1.35 -15.72
N ARG A 175 12.49 0.39 -16.01
CA ARG A 175 12.25 -0.74 -15.09
C ARG A 175 13.43 -1.70 -15.14
N ARG A 176 13.94 -2.05 -13.97
CA ARG A 176 14.99 -3.08 -13.87
C ARG A 176 14.48 -4.50 -14.01
N HIS A 177 13.19 -4.77 -13.79
CA HIS A 177 12.54 -6.09 -13.91
C HIS A 177 11.01 -5.91 -13.93
N ASP A 178 10.26 -7.01 -14.13
CA ASP A 178 8.79 -7.05 -14.13
C ASP A 178 8.16 -6.86 -12.72
N HIS A 179 8.80 -6.07 -11.86
CA HIS A 179 8.30 -5.80 -10.52
C HIS A 179 7.36 -4.59 -10.50
N ALA A 180 6.33 -4.69 -9.65
CA ALA A 180 5.44 -3.58 -9.38
C ALA A 180 6.22 -2.34 -8.91
N VAL A 181 5.83 -1.16 -9.38
CA VAL A 181 6.40 0.10 -8.91
C VAL A 181 6.00 0.33 -7.46
N ILE A 182 6.97 0.62 -6.61
CA ILE A 182 6.79 0.95 -5.20
C ILE A 182 7.64 2.17 -4.88
N GLY A 183 7.08 3.11 -4.16
CA GLY A 183 7.82 4.29 -3.73
C GLY A 183 7.09 5.05 -2.64
N PHE A 184 7.77 6.07 -2.14
CA PHE A 184 7.17 7.02 -1.21
C PHE A 184 7.63 8.46 -1.46
N CYS A 185 6.83 9.40 -0.96
CA CYS A 185 7.17 10.81 -0.83
C CYS A 185 6.92 11.23 0.61
N ASP A 186 7.89 11.84 1.27
CA ASP A 186 7.75 12.45 2.60
C ASP A 186 7.92 13.97 2.47
N PHE A 187 6.82 14.69 2.51
CA PHE A 187 6.80 16.15 2.35
C PHE A 187 7.25 16.89 3.61
N SER A 188 7.34 16.20 4.75
CA SER A 188 7.79 16.81 6.02
C SER A 188 9.31 17.00 6.08
N ASN A 189 10.07 16.20 5.33
CA ASN A 189 11.55 16.25 5.33
C ASN A 189 12.18 16.18 3.93
N GLY A 190 11.36 16.16 2.87
CA GLY A 190 11.82 16.07 1.48
C GLY A 190 12.32 14.67 1.07
N GLY A 191 12.14 13.64 1.91
CA GLY A 191 12.54 12.27 1.60
C GLY A 191 11.69 11.67 0.48
N ASN A 192 12.32 10.91 -0.42
CA ASN A 192 11.62 10.14 -1.43
C ASN A 192 12.37 8.85 -1.74
N TYR A 193 11.63 7.89 -2.25
CA TYR A 193 12.17 6.62 -2.72
C TYR A 193 11.35 6.08 -3.88
N CYS A 194 12.01 5.40 -4.80
CA CYS A 194 11.41 4.71 -5.92
C CYS A 194 12.23 3.46 -6.25
N ASN A 195 11.61 2.29 -6.30
CA ASN A 195 12.29 1.03 -6.61
C ASN A 195 12.67 0.86 -8.08
N SER A 196 12.25 1.77 -8.95
CA SER A 196 12.61 1.78 -10.39
C SER A 196 13.92 2.51 -10.68
N ARG A 197 14.56 3.08 -9.67
CA ARG A 197 15.83 3.81 -9.79
C ARG A 197 17.03 3.01 -9.29
#